data_e3ae8e7cd7a7afc5859457c7244da71d
#
_entry.id   e3ae8e7cd7a7afc5859457c7244da71d
#
_cell.length_a   1.000
_cell.length_b   1.000
_cell.length_c   1.000
_cell.angle_alpha   90.00
_cell.angle_beta   90.00
_cell.angle_gamma   90.00
#
_symmetry.space_group_name_H-M   'P 1'
#
loop_
_entity.id
_entity.type
_entity.pdbx_description
1 polymer ?
#
loop_
_entity_poly.entity_id
_entity_poly.type
_entity_poly.pdbx_seq_one_letter_code
_entity_poly.pdbx_strand_id
1 'polypeptide(L)'
;MFIDYYSELFSTSNLNQLEEVLAIISRVVPDSVNVDLVKPFLKQEVDMALKQMTPLKASGPDGMLPIFYQHYWDSIGDNVSCVVLSCLNSGTIPTSLNHTFITLIPKLKNSERVSDFRPISLCYILYKLISKVLVNRMKSLLPYVVSKFQSAFQSDRAISNNIVVAFEMLNHMKIKKDG
;
A
#
# COMPACT_ATOMS: atom_id res chain seq x y z
N MET A 1 -16.45 -22.56 7.03
CA MET A 1 -17.14 -21.25 6.98
C MET A 1 -16.18 -20.06 6.95
N PHE A 2 -15.36 -19.74 8.02
CA PHE A 2 -14.42 -18.59 7.93
C PHE A 2 -13.29 -18.84 6.93
N ILE A 3 -12.67 -19.99 6.95
CA ILE A 3 -11.57 -20.36 6.04
C ILE A 3 -12.06 -20.31 4.60
N ASP A 4 -13.18 -20.93 4.30
CA ASP A 4 -13.78 -21.00 2.96
C ASP A 4 -14.08 -19.60 2.42
N TYR A 5 -14.72 -18.76 3.24
CA TYR A 5 -15.05 -17.37 2.87
C TYR A 5 -13.80 -16.56 2.53
N TYR A 6 -12.75 -16.61 3.36
CA TYR A 6 -11.55 -15.85 3.09
C TYR A 6 -10.68 -16.46 2.00
N SER A 7 -10.71 -17.79 1.81
CA SER A 7 -10.05 -18.44 0.67
C SER A 7 -10.67 -18.01 -0.66
N GLU A 8 -11.99 -17.92 -0.73
CA GLU A 8 -12.70 -17.41 -1.91
C GLU A 8 -12.43 -15.92 -2.13
N LEU A 9 -12.53 -15.10 -1.06
CA LEU A 9 -12.31 -13.65 -1.13
C LEU A 9 -10.90 -13.29 -1.61
N PHE A 10 -9.88 -14.07 -1.24
CA PHE A 10 -8.49 -13.83 -1.62
C PHE A 10 -8.04 -14.63 -2.84
N SER A 11 -8.92 -15.43 -3.43
CA SER A 11 -8.61 -16.09 -4.69
C SER A 11 -8.76 -15.13 -5.87
N THR A 12 -7.92 -15.29 -6.89
CA THR A 12 -7.98 -14.50 -8.12
C THR A 12 -9.11 -15.01 -9.01
N SER A 13 -10.02 -14.13 -9.41
CA SER A 13 -10.89 -14.36 -10.54
C SER A 13 -10.04 -14.14 -11.82
N ASN A 14 -9.79 -15.18 -12.63
CA ASN A 14 -9.05 -15.06 -13.87
C ASN A 14 -9.75 -14.04 -14.80
N LEU A 15 -9.18 -12.84 -14.89
CA LEU A 15 -9.65 -11.79 -15.79
C LEU A 15 -9.12 -12.09 -17.20
N ASN A 16 -9.92 -12.72 -18.04
CA ASN A 16 -9.58 -13.06 -19.42
C ASN A 16 -9.62 -11.86 -20.39
N GLN A 17 -9.96 -10.65 -19.91
CA GLN A 17 -10.15 -9.44 -20.73
C GLN A 17 -9.23 -8.29 -20.32
N LEU A 18 -8.09 -8.59 -19.71
CA LEU A 18 -7.14 -7.55 -19.24
C LEU A 18 -6.60 -6.72 -20.42
N GLU A 19 -6.34 -7.34 -21.56
CA GLU A 19 -5.79 -6.67 -22.75
C GLU A 19 -6.78 -5.67 -23.35
N GLU A 20 -8.08 -5.96 -23.38
CA GLU A 20 -9.11 -5.02 -23.85
C GLU A 20 -9.20 -3.78 -22.97
N VAL A 21 -9.12 -3.95 -21.65
CA VAL A 21 -9.12 -2.84 -20.69
C VAL A 21 -7.85 -2.01 -20.83
N LEU A 22 -6.68 -2.65 -20.96
CA LEU A 22 -5.39 -1.98 -21.12
C LEU A 22 -5.30 -1.17 -22.41
N ALA A 23 -5.95 -1.63 -23.50
CA ALA A 23 -5.97 -0.93 -24.78
C ALA A 23 -6.68 0.43 -24.71
N ILE A 24 -7.60 0.63 -23.75
CA ILE A 24 -8.34 1.87 -23.56
C ILE A 24 -7.55 2.89 -22.70
N ILE A 25 -6.60 2.41 -21.90
CA ILE A 25 -5.83 3.24 -20.97
C ILE A 25 -4.65 3.89 -21.69
N SER A 26 -4.67 5.20 -21.79
CA SER A 26 -3.53 5.96 -22.35
C SER A 26 -2.31 5.84 -21.46
N ARG A 27 -1.11 5.75 -22.06
CA ARG A 27 0.15 5.80 -21.32
C ARG A 27 0.35 7.19 -20.72
N VAL A 28 0.27 7.29 -19.39
CA VAL A 28 0.37 8.56 -18.65
C VAL A 28 1.69 8.74 -17.90
N VAL A 29 2.49 7.66 -17.78
CA VAL A 29 3.78 7.70 -17.07
C VAL A 29 4.87 8.21 -18.00
N PRO A 30 5.54 9.34 -17.66
CA PRO A 30 6.66 9.86 -18.43
C PRO A 30 7.85 8.88 -18.43
N ASP A 31 8.60 8.83 -19.52
CA ASP A 31 9.76 7.95 -19.63
C ASP A 31 10.84 8.26 -18.59
N SER A 32 11.02 9.53 -18.21
CA SER A 32 11.95 9.94 -17.15
C SER A 32 11.59 9.30 -15.79
N VAL A 33 10.30 9.26 -15.45
CA VAL A 33 9.82 8.61 -14.21
C VAL A 33 10.02 7.10 -14.28
N ASN A 34 9.75 6.51 -15.44
CA ASN A 34 9.94 5.07 -15.63
C ASN A 34 11.41 4.66 -15.48
N VAL A 35 12.34 5.45 -16.03
CA VAL A 35 13.78 5.23 -15.85
C VAL A 35 14.17 5.22 -14.37
N ASP A 36 13.62 6.14 -13.57
CA ASP A 36 13.90 6.19 -12.13
C ASP A 36 13.31 4.99 -11.37
N LEU A 37 12.13 4.52 -11.78
CA LEU A 37 11.45 3.37 -11.14
C LEU A 37 12.22 2.06 -11.33
N VAL A 38 12.87 1.86 -12.48
CA VAL A 38 13.57 0.60 -12.81
C VAL A 38 15.03 0.57 -12.35
N LYS A 39 15.56 1.64 -11.78
CA LYS A 39 16.92 1.64 -11.20
C LYS A 39 17.07 0.57 -10.13
N PRO A 40 18.26 -0.04 -9.98
CA PRO A 40 18.54 -0.95 -8.87
C PRO A 40 18.23 -0.28 -7.53
N PHE A 41 17.72 -1.05 -6.58
CA PHE A 41 17.46 -0.57 -5.23
C PHE A 41 18.74 -0.48 -4.43
N LEU A 42 18.87 0.56 -3.61
CA LEU A 42 20.06 0.88 -2.83
C LEU A 42 19.80 0.76 -1.33
N LYS A 43 20.86 0.50 -0.55
CA LYS A 43 20.77 0.40 0.92
C LYS A 43 20.17 1.67 1.56
N GLN A 44 20.48 2.86 1.02
CA GLN A 44 19.92 4.12 1.53
C GLN A 44 18.39 4.16 1.46
N GLU A 45 17.78 3.52 0.46
CA GLU A 45 16.30 3.43 0.36
C GLU A 45 15.74 2.55 1.48
N VAL A 46 16.45 1.47 1.82
CA VAL A 46 16.07 0.58 2.94
C VAL A 46 16.20 1.31 4.27
N ASP A 47 17.32 2.01 4.50
CA ASP A 47 17.56 2.81 5.71
C ASP A 47 16.48 3.88 5.90
N MET A 48 16.14 4.58 4.83
CA MET A 48 15.09 5.60 4.84
C MET A 48 13.71 4.99 5.12
N ALA A 49 13.40 3.86 4.51
CA ALA A 49 12.13 3.17 4.70
C ALA A 49 11.96 2.72 6.15
N LEU A 50 13.00 2.16 6.78
CA LEU A 50 12.97 1.75 8.18
C LEU A 50 12.77 2.94 9.12
N LYS A 51 13.49 4.06 8.92
CA LYS A 51 13.32 5.30 9.71
C LYS A 51 11.90 5.86 9.65
N GLN A 52 11.21 5.67 8.53
CA GLN A 52 9.83 6.12 8.35
C GLN A 52 8.79 5.18 8.94
N MET A 53 9.16 3.98 9.38
CA MET A 53 8.21 3.06 10.01
C MET A 53 7.87 3.49 11.42
N THR A 54 6.58 3.43 11.78
CA THR A 54 6.13 3.68 13.15
C THR A 54 6.72 2.61 14.09
N PRO A 55 7.44 2.99 15.16
CA PRO A 55 8.18 2.06 16.02
C PRO A 55 7.34 0.92 16.61
N LEU A 56 6.12 1.22 17.04
CA LEU A 56 5.20 0.28 17.69
C LEU A 56 4.10 -0.26 16.75
N LYS A 57 4.36 -0.32 15.43
CA LYS A 57 3.42 -0.93 14.49
C LYS A 57 3.29 -2.42 14.78
N ALA A 58 2.05 -2.96 14.66
CA ALA A 58 1.74 -4.35 14.94
C ALA A 58 2.78 -5.33 14.36
N SER A 59 3.21 -6.30 15.16
CA SER A 59 4.16 -7.33 14.75
C SER A 59 3.55 -8.31 13.73
N GLY A 60 4.43 -9.06 13.07
CA GLY A 60 4.06 -10.23 12.29
C GLY A 60 4.06 -11.52 13.13
N PRO A 61 4.09 -12.70 12.47
CA PRO A 61 4.14 -13.99 13.13
C PRO A 61 5.36 -14.20 14.05
N ASP A 62 6.45 -13.47 13.80
CA ASP A 62 7.68 -13.49 14.59
C ASP A 62 7.63 -12.68 15.89
N GLY A 63 6.56 -11.92 16.13
CA GLY A 63 6.42 -11.04 17.28
C GLY A 63 7.33 -9.79 17.23
N MET A 64 8.15 -9.62 16.18
CA MET A 64 9.08 -8.50 16.07
C MET A 64 8.38 -7.19 15.73
N LEU A 65 8.88 -6.10 16.32
CA LEU A 65 8.40 -4.73 16.08
C LEU A 65 9.45 -3.92 15.30
N PRO A 66 9.05 -2.88 14.53
CA PRO A 66 10.00 -2.01 13.85
C PRO A 66 11.04 -1.38 14.78
N ILE A 67 10.67 -1.06 16.03
CA ILE A 67 11.57 -0.49 17.04
C ILE A 67 12.80 -1.38 17.29
N PHE A 68 12.65 -2.71 17.24
CA PHE A 68 13.77 -3.63 17.38
C PHE A 68 14.80 -3.41 16.27
N TYR A 69 14.34 -3.37 15.02
CA TYR A 69 15.21 -3.12 13.87
C TYR A 69 15.82 -1.73 13.91
N GLN A 70 15.06 -0.71 14.31
CA GLN A 70 15.55 0.67 14.42
C GLN A 70 16.62 0.80 15.51
N HIS A 71 16.48 0.11 16.64
CA HIS A 71 17.42 0.17 17.76
C HIS A 71 18.73 -0.57 17.48
N TYR A 72 18.63 -1.75 16.86
CA TYR A 72 19.79 -2.59 16.59
C TYR A 72 20.34 -2.45 15.15
N TRP A 73 19.96 -1.36 14.46
CA TRP A 73 20.30 -1.20 13.04
C TRP A 73 21.78 -1.24 12.74
N ASP A 74 22.61 -0.67 13.62
CA ASP A 74 24.07 -0.66 13.47
C ASP A 74 24.68 -2.08 13.48
N SER A 75 24.01 -3.03 14.16
CA SER A 75 24.48 -4.43 14.26
C SER A 75 23.91 -5.34 13.19
N ILE A 76 22.62 -5.15 12.81
CA ILE A 76 21.90 -6.09 11.93
C ILE A 76 21.57 -5.49 10.55
N GLY A 77 21.74 -4.18 10.38
CA GLY A 77 21.26 -3.44 9.22
C GLY A 77 21.85 -3.94 7.90
N ASP A 78 23.11 -4.34 7.87
CA ASP A 78 23.73 -4.86 6.66
C ASP A 78 23.10 -6.19 6.21
N ASN A 79 22.87 -7.11 7.14
CA ASN A 79 22.22 -8.39 6.84
C ASN A 79 20.77 -8.20 6.41
N VAL A 80 20.02 -7.34 7.11
CA VAL A 80 18.63 -7.02 6.77
C VAL A 80 18.55 -6.36 5.40
N SER A 81 19.42 -5.38 5.12
CA SER A 81 19.46 -4.71 3.83
C SER A 81 19.82 -5.66 2.70
N CYS A 82 20.75 -6.59 2.91
CA CYS A 82 21.11 -7.61 1.93
C CYS A 82 19.87 -8.46 1.53
N VAL A 83 19.10 -8.94 2.51
CA VAL A 83 17.88 -9.72 2.26
C VAL A 83 16.83 -8.88 1.51
N VAL A 84 16.57 -7.65 1.97
CA VAL A 84 15.59 -6.75 1.35
C VAL A 84 15.97 -6.42 -0.08
N LEU A 85 17.22 -6.06 -0.33
CA LEU A 85 17.72 -5.73 -1.66
C LEU A 85 17.74 -6.94 -2.59
N SER A 86 18.04 -8.14 -2.07
CA SER A 86 17.93 -9.37 -2.84
C SER A 86 16.50 -9.59 -3.33
N CYS A 87 15.51 -9.44 -2.45
CA CYS A 87 14.10 -9.55 -2.83
C CYS A 87 13.68 -8.50 -3.86
N LEU A 88 14.07 -7.24 -3.64
CA LEU A 88 13.67 -6.12 -4.50
C LEU A 88 14.31 -6.19 -5.89
N ASN A 89 15.60 -6.52 -5.96
CA ASN A 89 16.33 -6.54 -7.23
C ASN A 89 16.10 -7.84 -8.03
N SER A 90 15.74 -8.95 -7.37
CA SER A 90 15.37 -10.19 -8.05
C SER A 90 13.89 -10.23 -8.45
N GLY A 91 13.04 -9.38 -7.87
CA GLY A 91 11.60 -9.40 -8.05
C GLY A 91 10.90 -10.60 -7.40
N THR A 92 11.60 -11.36 -6.56
CA THR A 92 11.07 -12.56 -5.90
C THR A 92 11.11 -12.43 -4.39
N ILE A 93 9.97 -12.74 -3.74
CA ILE A 93 9.87 -12.78 -2.27
C ILE A 93 9.77 -14.25 -1.85
N PRO A 94 10.65 -14.74 -0.95
CA PRO A 94 10.56 -16.10 -0.42
C PRO A 94 9.20 -16.35 0.22
N THR A 95 8.64 -17.54 0.01
CA THR A 95 7.32 -17.94 0.54
C THR A 95 7.25 -17.77 2.07
N SER A 96 8.36 -18.03 2.77
CA SER A 96 8.45 -17.83 4.21
C SER A 96 8.23 -16.38 4.65
N LEU A 97 8.67 -15.39 3.87
CA LEU A 97 8.44 -13.97 4.15
C LEU A 97 7.04 -13.50 3.71
N ASN A 98 6.44 -14.17 2.74
CA ASN A 98 5.08 -13.86 2.28
C ASN A 98 3.99 -14.50 3.15
N HIS A 99 4.35 -15.31 4.14
CA HIS A 99 3.41 -15.85 5.09
C HIS A 99 2.92 -14.77 6.05
N THR A 100 1.61 -14.77 6.35
CA THR A 100 0.99 -13.78 7.25
C THR A 100 -0.12 -14.42 8.06
N PHE A 101 -0.31 -13.94 9.29
CA PHE A 101 -1.52 -14.23 10.06
C PHE A 101 -2.61 -13.23 9.71
N ILE A 102 -3.82 -13.70 9.55
CA ILE A 102 -5.00 -12.86 9.36
C ILE A 102 -5.73 -12.78 10.71
N THR A 103 -5.77 -11.58 11.30
CA THR A 103 -6.53 -11.27 12.49
C THR A 103 -7.84 -10.64 12.11
N LEU A 104 -8.93 -11.12 12.72
CA LEU A 104 -10.29 -10.66 12.44
C LEU A 104 -10.69 -9.61 13.48
N ILE A 105 -10.99 -8.39 13.04
CA ILE A 105 -11.45 -7.29 13.88
C ILE A 105 -12.94 -7.05 13.61
N PRO A 106 -13.83 -7.13 14.62
CA PRO A 106 -15.25 -6.87 14.43
C PRO A 106 -15.51 -5.45 13.98
N LYS A 107 -16.38 -5.26 13.00
CA LYS A 107 -16.85 -3.95 12.51
C LYS A 107 -17.94 -3.39 13.41
N LEU A 108 -18.71 -4.28 14.05
CA LEU A 108 -19.86 -3.99 14.88
C LEU A 108 -19.70 -4.61 16.26
N LYS A 109 -20.40 -4.08 17.27
CA LYS A 109 -20.35 -4.57 18.64
C LYS A 109 -20.82 -6.03 18.79
N ASN A 110 -21.82 -6.44 17.96
CA ASN A 110 -22.37 -7.79 17.91
C ASN A 110 -22.18 -8.38 16.51
N SER A 111 -20.95 -8.74 16.16
CA SER A 111 -20.61 -9.35 14.87
C SER A 111 -20.95 -10.83 14.89
N GLU A 112 -21.89 -11.27 14.07
CA GLU A 112 -22.33 -12.66 13.97
C GLU A 112 -21.92 -13.31 12.63
N ARG A 113 -21.82 -12.52 11.57
CA ARG A 113 -21.47 -12.98 10.23
C ARG A 113 -20.00 -12.76 9.92
N VAL A 114 -19.42 -13.61 9.07
CA VAL A 114 -18.02 -13.47 8.62
C VAL A 114 -17.76 -12.12 7.99
N SER A 115 -18.72 -11.58 7.23
CA SER A 115 -18.70 -10.25 6.62
C SER A 115 -18.60 -9.10 7.60
N ASP A 116 -18.95 -9.32 8.88
CA ASP A 116 -18.92 -8.29 9.92
C ASP A 116 -17.52 -8.09 10.52
N PHE A 117 -16.54 -8.85 10.05
CA PHE A 117 -15.16 -8.73 10.48
C PHE A 117 -14.31 -8.08 9.38
N ARG A 118 -13.27 -7.34 9.81
CA ARG A 118 -12.20 -6.84 8.94
C ARG A 118 -11.00 -7.77 9.05
N PRO A 119 -10.57 -8.40 7.95
CA PRO A 119 -9.31 -9.16 7.96
C PRO A 119 -8.14 -8.16 7.97
N ILE A 120 -7.26 -8.29 8.96
CA ILE A 120 -6.02 -7.52 9.06
C ILE A 120 -4.84 -8.48 8.95
N SER A 121 -4.00 -8.25 7.96
CA SER A 121 -2.79 -9.05 7.73
C SER A 121 -1.66 -8.60 8.65
N LEU A 122 -1.15 -9.52 9.46
CA LEU A 122 0.00 -9.34 10.35
C LEU A 122 1.26 -9.88 9.65
N CYS A 123 1.84 -9.08 8.78
CA CYS A 123 3.03 -9.44 8.01
C CYS A 123 4.31 -9.25 8.82
N TYR A 124 5.37 -9.98 8.44
CA TYR A 124 6.73 -9.76 8.94
C TYR A 124 7.21 -8.32 8.71
N ILE A 125 8.09 -7.84 9.58
CA ILE A 125 8.68 -6.50 9.42
C ILE A 125 9.51 -6.41 8.13
N LEU A 126 10.23 -7.46 7.77
CA LEU A 126 10.96 -7.49 6.49
C LEU A 126 10.04 -7.32 5.28
N TYR A 127 8.87 -7.97 5.27
CA TYR A 127 7.87 -7.77 4.22
C TYR A 127 7.36 -6.33 4.17
N LYS A 128 7.07 -5.76 5.34
CA LYS A 128 6.64 -4.35 5.46
C LYS A 128 7.72 -3.38 5.00
N LEU A 129 8.99 -3.71 5.26
CA LEU A 129 10.13 -2.90 4.84
C LEU A 129 10.31 -2.93 3.32
N ILE A 130 10.24 -4.11 2.70
CA ILE A 130 10.22 -4.28 1.24
C ILE A 130 9.10 -3.44 0.62
N SER A 131 7.87 -3.59 1.13
CA SER A 131 6.71 -2.84 0.66
C SER A 131 6.89 -1.33 0.84
N LYS A 132 7.50 -0.89 1.95
CA LYS A 132 7.73 0.54 2.22
C LYS A 132 8.76 1.15 1.27
N VAL A 133 9.81 0.43 0.90
CA VAL A 133 10.78 0.86 -0.12
C VAL A 133 10.10 1.04 -1.46
N LEU A 134 9.29 0.07 -1.89
CA LEU A 134 8.50 0.17 -3.13
C LEU A 134 7.56 1.36 -3.11
N VAL A 135 6.80 1.54 -2.02
CA VAL A 135 5.89 2.69 -1.86
C VAL A 135 6.62 4.02 -1.94
N ASN A 136 7.80 4.14 -1.30
CA ASN A 136 8.59 5.37 -1.36
C ASN A 136 9.01 5.71 -2.79
N ARG A 137 9.44 4.72 -3.56
CA ARG A 137 9.82 4.90 -4.97
C ARG A 137 8.61 5.24 -5.85
N MET A 138 7.46 4.58 -5.62
CA MET A 138 6.23 4.83 -6.38
C MET A 138 5.56 6.17 -6.06
N LYS A 139 5.92 6.84 -4.95
CA LYS A 139 5.32 8.14 -4.60
C LYS A 139 5.44 9.19 -5.70
N SER A 140 6.55 9.23 -6.41
CA SER A 140 6.77 10.15 -7.54
C SER A 140 5.86 9.89 -8.73
N LEU A 141 5.34 8.67 -8.85
CA LEU A 141 4.44 8.24 -9.91
C LEU A 141 2.97 8.65 -9.65
N LEU A 142 2.56 8.68 -8.37
CA LEU A 142 1.15 8.89 -8.01
C LEU A 142 0.49 10.12 -8.65
N PRO A 143 1.15 11.29 -8.77
CA PRO A 143 0.56 12.45 -9.41
C PRO A 143 0.17 12.26 -10.88
N TYR A 144 0.81 11.31 -11.58
CA TYR A 144 0.56 11.01 -13.00
C TYR A 144 -0.58 10.00 -13.19
N VAL A 145 -0.72 9.03 -12.26
CA VAL A 145 -1.65 7.89 -12.42
C VAL A 145 -2.93 8.05 -11.60
N VAL A 146 -2.93 8.92 -10.59
CA VAL A 146 -4.09 9.12 -9.72
C VAL A 146 -4.83 10.39 -10.11
N SER A 147 -6.12 10.25 -10.38
CA SER A 147 -7.01 11.38 -10.70
C SER A 147 -6.91 12.51 -9.68
N LYS A 148 -7.00 13.76 -10.13
CA LYS A 148 -7.03 14.96 -9.26
C LYS A 148 -8.21 14.96 -8.29
N PHE A 149 -9.28 14.24 -8.59
CA PHE A 149 -10.48 14.11 -7.75
C PHE A 149 -10.33 13.05 -6.65
N GLN A 150 -9.31 12.17 -6.74
CA GLN A 150 -9.03 11.20 -5.69
C GLN A 150 -8.27 11.88 -4.55
N SER A 151 -8.90 12.02 -3.39
CA SER A 151 -8.31 12.63 -2.20
C SER A 151 -7.85 11.60 -1.17
N ALA A 152 -8.51 10.43 -1.08
CA ALA A 152 -8.16 9.40 -0.12
C ALA A 152 -6.76 8.82 -0.41
N PHE A 153 -5.94 8.69 0.65
CA PHE A 153 -4.58 8.13 0.61
C PHE A 153 -3.58 8.88 -0.28
N GLN A 154 -3.88 10.11 -0.68
CA GLN A 154 -2.96 10.98 -1.42
C GLN A 154 -2.31 11.98 -0.47
N SER A 155 -1.00 12.17 -0.60
CA SER A 155 -0.28 13.23 0.12
C SER A 155 -0.85 14.59 -0.29
N ASP A 156 -0.99 15.48 0.67
CA ASP A 156 -1.43 16.88 0.49
C ASP A 156 -2.85 17.05 -0.05
N ARG A 157 -3.68 15.98 -0.01
CA ARG A 157 -5.09 16.03 -0.35
C ARG A 157 -5.95 15.65 0.86
N ALA A 158 -6.90 16.52 1.20
CA ALA A 158 -7.89 16.26 2.24
C ALA A 158 -9.23 15.84 1.61
N ILE A 159 -9.93 14.90 2.24
CA ILE A 159 -11.28 14.49 1.81
C ILE A 159 -12.24 15.67 1.83
N SER A 160 -12.04 16.62 2.76
CA SER A 160 -12.79 17.88 2.83
C SER A 160 -12.74 18.71 1.54
N ASN A 161 -11.67 18.63 0.75
CA ASN A 161 -11.56 19.36 -0.51
C ASN A 161 -12.67 18.96 -1.49
N ASN A 162 -13.00 17.67 -1.57
CA ASN A 162 -14.08 17.20 -2.44
C ASN A 162 -15.46 17.67 -1.94
N ILE A 163 -15.63 17.79 -0.62
CA ILE A 163 -16.87 18.32 -0.03
C ILE A 163 -17.03 19.80 -0.39
N VAL A 164 -15.95 20.59 -0.25
CA VAL A 164 -15.97 22.02 -0.61
C VAL A 164 -16.31 22.20 -2.10
N VAL A 165 -15.68 21.44 -2.99
CA VAL A 165 -15.98 21.49 -4.43
C VAL A 165 -17.47 21.17 -4.70
N ALA A 166 -18.01 20.16 -4.03
CA ALA A 166 -19.43 19.82 -4.17
C ALA A 166 -20.36 20.96 -3.68
N PHE A 167 -20.02 21.61 -2.56
CA PHE A 167 -20.75 22.79 -2.06
C PHE A 167 -20.68 23.97 -3.02
N GLU A 168 -19.51 24.25 -3.58
CA GLU A 168 -19.34 25.34 -4.55
C GLU A 168 -20.15 25.08 -5.82
N MET A 169 -20.14 23.84 -6.33
CA MET A 169 -20.95 23.46 -7.48
C MET A 169 -22.46 23.65 -7.22
N LEU A 170 -22.93 23.18 -6.06
CA LEU A 170 -24.34 23.34 -5.68
C LEU A 170 -24.75 24.81 -5.51
N ASN A 171 -23.88 25.63 -4.93
CA ASN A 171 -24.11 27.07 -4.80
C ASN A 171 -24.17 27.76 -6.16
N HIS A 172 -23.24 27.42 -7.05
CA HIS A 172 -23.23 27.97 -8.41
C HIS A 172 -24.50 27.59 -9.19
N MET A 173 -24.98 26.35 -9.04
CA MET A 173 -26.24 25.88 -9.65
C MET A 173 -27.45 26.62 -9.11
N LYS A 174 -27.52 26.96 -7.80
CA LYS A 174 -28.59 27.76 -7.21
C LYS A 174 -28.62 29.18 -7.80
N ILE A 175 -27.50 29.87 -7.79
CA ILE A 175 -27.38 31.24 -8.33
C ILE A 175 -27.78 31.30 -9.81
N LYS A 176 -27.49 30.25 -10.60
CA LYS A 176 -27.85 30.18 -12.02
C LYS A 176 -29.33 29.90 -12.28
N LYS A 177 -30.08 29.41 -11.27
CA LYS A 177 -31.50 29.13 -11.36
C LYS A 177 -32.37 30.36 -11.01
N ASP A 178 -31.80 31.28 -10.23
CA ASP A 178 -32.48 32.48 -9.75
C ASP A 178 -32.17 33.72 -10.63
N GLY A 179 -31.46 33.58 -11.74
CA GLY A 179 -31.15 34.59 -12.77
C GLY A 179 -31.56 34.11 -14.17
#